data_49edab3f0914dd0ac6148db0bcc64171
#
_entry.id   49edab3f0914dd0ac6148db0bcc64171
#
_cell.length_a   1.000
_cell.length_b   1.000
_cell.length_c   1.000
_cell.angle_alpha   90.00
_cell.angle_beta   90.00
_cell.angle_gamma   90.00
#
_symmetry.space_group_name_H-M   'P 1'
#
loop_
_entity.id
_entity.type
_entity.pdbx_description
1 polymer ?
#
loop_
_entity_poly.entity_id
_entity_poly.type
_entity_poly.pdbx_seq_one_letter_code
_entity_poly.pdbx_strand_id
1 'polypeptide(L)'
;MSIPLTFTGDKILETALVGPDNAVHYTTSTTSGVLGRKITTVSGASGANGVINWRDKTFTINGEERNWKDLRSRTGGVFSSEHEWNWGPRPFRLKYHNSQKELLATPSTGNPADTVRFTVHRPRLLHENEPAVIYFPPQMQDESERMFLLMAILQTDTIRQDNVGSVFRVRGAALNCCVG
;
A
#
# COMPACT_ATOMS: atom_id res chain seq x y z
N MET A 1 -6.24 -15.26 15.20
CA MET A 1 -5.83 -15.43 13.77
C MET A 1 -6.01 -14.10 13.07
N SER A 2 -5.07 -13.67 12.21
CA SER A 2 -5.21 -12.45 11.40
C SER A 2 -6.31 -12.62 10.34
N ILE A 3 -6.96 -11.52 9.98
CA ILE A 3 -8.02 -11.49 8.98
C ILE A 3 -7.38 -11.21 7.62
N PRO A 4 -7.33 -12.20 6.70
CA PRO A 4 -6.83 -11.98 5.34
C PRO A 4 -7.90 -11.27 4.51
N LEU A 5 -7.50 -10.22 3.80
CA LEU A 5 -8.30 -9.59 2.75
C LEU A 5 -7.55 -9.72 1.43
N THR A 6 -8.17 -10.39 0.48
CA THR A 6 -7.59 -10.69 -0.84
C THR A 6 -8.04 -9.64 -1.86
N PHE A 7 -7.09 -9.10 -2.59
CA PHE A 7 -7.37 -8.22 -3.73
C PHE A 7 -7.89 -9.05 -4.91
N THR A 8 -9.05 -8.72 -5.43
CA THR A 8 -9.70 -9.49 -6.51
C THR A 8 -9.11 -9.23 -7.89
N GLY A 9 -8.32 -8.17 -8.04
CA GLY A 9 -7.69 -7.79 -9.30
C GLY A 9 -6.18 -7.60 -9.18
N ASP A 10 -5.50 -7.56 -10.32
CA ASP A 10 -4.04 -7.37 -10.42
C ASP A 10 -3.61 -5.94 -10.06
N LYS A 11 -4.52 -4.97 -10.21
CA LYS A 11 -4.27 -3.57 -9.91
C LYS A 11 -4.81 -3.22 -8.52
N ILE A 12 -3.94 -3.17 -7.54
CA ILE A 12 -4.29 -2.89 -6.13
C ILE A 12 -5.03 -1.55 -5.91
N LEU A 13 -4.96 -0.63 -6.88
CA LEU A 13 -5.62 0.68 -6.82
C LEU A 13 -6.98 0.72 -7.55
N GLU A 14 -7.42 -0.39 -8.17
CA GLU A 14 -8.67 -0.50 -8.95
C GLU A 14 -9.29 -1.89 -8.72
N THR A 15 -9.70 -2.21 -7.49
CA THR A 15 -10.13 -3.55 -7.13
C THR A 15 -10.98 -3.57 -5.87
N ALA A 16 -11.60 -4.71 -5.59
CA ALA A 16 -12.20 -5.00 -4.29
C ALA A 16 -11.24 -5.82 -3.42
N LEU A 17 -11.36 -5.66 -2.10
CA LEU A 17 -10.70 -6.48 -1.08
C LEU A 17 -11.78 -7.33 -0.40
N VAL A 18 -11.67 -8.64 -0.55
CA VAL A 18 -12.66 -9.59 -0.04
C VAL A 18 -12.10 -10.42 1.11
N GLY A 19 -12.94 -10.68 2.08
CA GLY A 19 -12.64 -11.56 3.20
C GLY A 19 -12.76 -13.05 2.86
N PRO A 20 -12.47 -13.96 3.81
CA PRO A 20 -12.62 -15.41 3.63
C PRO A 20 -14.08 -15.84 3.37
N ASP A 21 -15.03 -15.03 3.77
CA ASP A 21 -16.47 -15.20 3.55
C ASP A 21 -16.94 -14.67 2.20
N ASN A 22 -16.02 -14.21 1.33
CA ASN A 22 -16.28 -13.50 0.08
C ASN A 22 -17.01 -12.16 0.24
N ALA A 23 -17.16 -11.65 1.46
CA ALA A 23 -17.71 -10.31 1.68
C ALA A 23 -16.68 -9.25 1.26
N VAL A 24 -17.15 -8.20 0.59
CA VAL A 24 -16.31 -7.03 0.24
C VAL A 24 -16.14 -6.18 1.48
N HIS A 25 -14.90 -6.01 1.93
CA HIS A 25 -14.53 -5.15 3.05
C HIS A 25 -14.12 -3.76 2.61
N TYR A 26 -13.37 -3.67 1.51
CA TYR A 26 -12.93 -2.40 0.91
C TYR A 26 -13.03 -2.46 -0.61
N THR A 27 -13.18 -1.29 -1.21
CA THR A 27 -13.00 -1.09 -2.65
C THR A 27 -12.01 0.03 -2.89
N THR A 28 -11.21 -0.10 -3.95
CA THR A 28 -10.29 0.94 -4.40
C THR A 28 -10.65 1.36 -5.81
N SER A 29 -10.62 2.66 -6.09
CA SER A 29 -10.86 3.22 -7.41
C SER A 29 -9.92 4.40 -7.65
N THR A 30 -9.28 4.47 -8.83
CA THR A 30 -8.30 5.51 -9.14
C THR A 30 -8.71 6.29 -10.37
N THR A 31 -8.75 7.61 -10.23
CA THR A 31 -8.83 8.53 -11.37
C THR A 31 -7.43 8.88 -11.82
N SER A 32 -7.21 8.88 -13.14
CA SER A 32 -5.95 9.26 -13.77
C SER A 32 -6.12 10.50 -14.63
N GLY A 33 -5.04 11.25 -14.81
CA GLY A 33 -4.96 12.40 -15.69
C GLY A 33 -3.74 12.31 -16.61
N VAL A 34 -3.46 13.35 -17.37
CA VAL A 34 -2.32 13.42 -18.32
C VAL A 34 -0.98 13.16 -17.62
N LEU A 35 -0.84 13.55 -16.37
CA LEU A 35 0.39 13.40 -15.57
C LEU A 35 0.41 12.13 -14.67
N GLY A 36 -0.47 11.16 -14.93
CA GLY A 36 -0.56 9.92 -14.14
C GLY A 36 -1.73 9.91 -13.16
N ARG A 37 -1.59 9.16 -12.06
CA ARG A 37 -2.62 9.01 -11.02
C ARG A 37 -2.94 10.34 -10.38
N LYS A 38 -4.24 10.64 -10.22
CA LYS A 38 -4.71 11.87 -9.60
C LYS A 38 -5.21 11.61 -8.18
N ILE A 39 -6.21 10.77 -8.07
CA ILE A 39 -6.88 10.46 -6.81
C ILE A 39 -7.17 8.96 -6.77
N THR A 40 -6.90 8.32 -5.64
CA THR A 40 -7.40 6.98 -5.32
C THR A 40 -8.37 7.08 -4.16
N THR A 41 -9.60 6.64 -4.35
CA THR A 41 -10.60 6.51 -3.29
C THR A 41 -10.57 5.10 -2.74
N VAL A 42 -10.62 4.98 -1.43
CA VAL A 42 -10.76 3.72 -0.69
C VAL A 42 -12.06 3.80 0.09
N SER A 43 -13.01 2.90 -0.20
CA SER A 43 -14.31 2.87 0.48
C SER A 43 -14.42 1.59 1.29
N GLY A 44 -14.66 1.71 2.59
CA GLY A 44 -14.91 0.60 3.49
C GLY A 44 -16.40 0.22 3.53
N ALA A 45 -16.69 -1.07 3.69
CA ALA A 45 -18.08 -1.56 3.82
C ALA A 45 -18.79 -1.00 5.06
N SER A 46 -18.06 -0.59 6.08
CA SER A 46 -18.55 0.09 7.29
C SER A 46 -18.97 1.55 7.06
N GLY A 47 -18.76 2.08 5.84
CA GLY A 47 -18.99 3.49 5.51
C GLY A 47 -17.78 4.39 5.72
N ALA A 48 -16.66 3.86 6.20
CA ALA A 48 -15.40 4.61 6.27
C ALA A 48 -14.90 4.95 4.85
N ASN A 49 -14.38 6.16 4.68
CA ASN A 49 -13.85 6.63 3.41
C ASN A 49 -12.43 7.16 3.56
N GLY A 50 -11.56 6.75 2.61
CA GLY A 50 -10.19 7.23 2.49
C GLY A 50 -9.93 7.78 1.09
N VAL A 51 -9.09 8.81 0.98
CA VAL A 51 -8.66 9.38 -0.29
C VAL A 51 -7.14 9.57 -0.27
N ILE A 52 -6.47 9.02 -1.27
CA ILE A 52 -5.06 9.27 -1.55
C ILE A 52 -5.00 10.30 -2.68
N ASN A 53 -4.58 11.51 -2.40
CA ASN A 53 -4.30 12.53 -3.40
C ASN A 53 -2.81 12.46 -3.79
N TRP A 54 -2.54 11.91 -4.97
CA TRP A 54 -1.17 11.68 -5.45
C TRP A 54 -0.45 12.97 -5.84
N ARG A 55 -1.23 13.97 -6.32
CA ARG A 55 -0.69 15.25 -6.74
C ARG A 55 -0.29 16.10 -5.53
N ASP A 56 -1.20 16.26 -4.60
CA ASP A 56 -1.03 17.14 -3.44
C ASP A 56 -0.32 16.43 -2.29
N LYS A 57 -0.13 15.09 -2.44
CA LYS A 57 0.52 14.21 -1.45
C LYS A 57 -0.17 14.27 -0.10
N THR A 58 -1.49 14.11 -0.12
CA THR A 58 -2.30 14.08 1.09
C THR A 58 -3.05 12.75 1.23
N PHE A 59 -3.39 12.41 2.47
CA PHE A 59 -4.40 11.43 2.82
C PHE A 59 -5.57 12.15 3.45
N THR A 60 -6.79 11.76 3.06
CA THR A 60 -8.03 12.16 3.73
C THR A 60 -8.70 10.92 4.27
N ILE A 61 -9.07 10.89 5.55
CA ILE A 61 -9.83 9.80 6.18
C ILE A 61 -11.03 10.42 6.89
N ASN A 62 -12.24 9.99 6.51
CA ASN A 62 -13.50 10.48 7.07
C ASN A 62 -13.59 12.02 7.09
N GLY A 63 -13.04 12.68 6.07
CA GLY A 63 -13.05 14.15 5.92
C GLY A 63 -11.85 14.88 6.55
N GLU A 64 -11.03 14.22 7.36
CA GLU A 64 -9.80 14.80 7.88
C GLU A 64 -8.66 14.62 6.86
N GLU A 65 -8.07 15.73 6.40
CA GLU A 65 -6.93 15.72 5.46
C GLU A 65 -5.62 16.02 6.17
N ARG A 66 -4.58 15.23 5.85
CA ARG A 66 -3.20 15.44 6.32
C ARG A 66 -2.19 15.21 5.20
N ASN A 67 -1.09 15.98 5.21
CA ASN A 67 -0.02 15.83 4.23
C ASN A 67 0.90 14.65 4.58
N TRP A 68 1.40 13.93 3.56
CA TRP A 68 2.31 12.79 3.76
C TRP A 68 3.59 13.16 4.52
N LYS A 69 4.13 14.37 4.32
CA LYS A 69 5.33 14.83 5.05
C LYS A 69 5.12 14.93 6.56
N ASP A 70 3.88 15.20 6.99
CA ASP A 70 3.52 15.31 8.39
C ASP A 70 3.17 13.94 8.99
N LEU A 71 2.74 13.00 8.13
CA LEU A 71 2.40 11.62 8.50
C LEU A 71 3.58 10.67 8.47
N ARG A 72 4.63 10.99 7.71
CA ARG A 72 5.73 10.08 7.43
C ARG A 72 7.07 10.67 7.82
N SER A 73 7.78 10.01 8.71
CA SER A 73 9.18 10.28 9.03
C SER A 73 10.08 9.15 8.52
N ARG A 74 11.32 9.49 8.17
CA ARG A 74 12.32 8.49 7.78
C ARG A 74 12.95 7.93 9.04
N THR A 75 12.94 6.59 9.18
CA THR A 75 13.58 5.88 10.27
C THR A 75 14.78 5.09 9.74
N GLY A 76 15.91 5.15 10.45
CA GLY A 76 17.14 4.45 10.06
C GLY A 76 18.14 5.32 9.30
N GLY A 77 19.27 4.69 8.88
CA GLY A 77 20.38 5.37 8.21
C GLY A 77 20.04 5.87 6.80
N VAL A 78 20.99 6.57 6.18
CA VAL A 78 20.84 7.23 4.87
C VAL A 78 20.34 6.30 3.76
N PHE A 79 20.59 5.00 3.87
CA PHE A 79 20.18 3.98 2.89
C PHE A 79 18.94 3.17 3.29
N SER A 80 18.29 3.50 4.41
CA SER A 80 17.08 2.80 4.84
C SER A 80 15.89 3.18 3.98
N SER A 81 15.17 2.18 3.47
CA SER A 81 13.85 2.34 2.84
C SER A 81 12.69 2.33 3.84
N GLU A 82 13.03 2.32 5.12
CA GLU A 82 12.08 2.21 6.22
C GLU A 82 11.52 3.57 6.59
N HIS A 83 10.20 3.64 6.70
CA HIS A 83 9.49 4.87 7.08
C HIS A 83 8.54 4.58 8.24
N GLU A 84 8.51 5.49 9.19
CA GLU A 84 7.49 5.51 10.22
C GLU A 84 6.32 6.38 9.76
N TRP A 85 5.12 5.84 9.92
CA TRP A 85 3.87 6.47 9.55
C TRP A 85 2.99 6.66 10.78
N ASN A 86 2.40 7.84 10.93
CA ASN A 86 1.61 8.19 12.09
C ASN A 86 0.33 8.95 11.68
N TRP A 87 -0.83 8.36 11.98
CA TRP A 87 -2.12 9.04 11.85
C TRP A 87 -2.75 9.32 13.22
N GLY A 88 -2.71 8.34 14.10
CA GLY A 88 -3.30 8.35 15.42
C GLY A 88 -2.25 8.27 16.53
N PRO A 89 -2.62 7.79 17.71
CA PRO A 89 -1.70 7.67 18.84
C PRO A 89 -0.62 6.61 18.66
N ARG A 90 -0.80 5.69 17.69
CA ARG A 90 0.10 4.56 17.48
C ARG A 90 0.80 4.67 16.11
N PRO A 91 2.10 4.99 16.09
CA PRO A 91 2.88 5.01 14.86
C PRO A 91 3.23 3.60 14.39
N PHE A 92 3.37 3.43 13.07
CA PHE A 92 3.73 2.17 12.42
C PHE A 92 4.95 2.34 11.52
N ARG A 93 5.87 1.39 11.63
CA ARG A 93 7.06 1.32 10.80
C ARG A 93 6.79 0.42 9.59
N LEU A 94 6.82 0.99 8.40
CA LEU A 94 6.64 0.27 7.15
C LEU A 94 7.99 -0.11 6.56
N LYS A 95 8.19 -1.41 6.30
CA LYS A 95 9.40 -1.96 5.72
C LYS A 95 9.09 -3.04 4.70
N TYR A 96 9.70 -2.94 3.52
CA TYR A 96 9.59 -3.96 2.48
C TYR A 96 10.72 -4.99 2.61
N HIS A 97 10.34 -6.27 2.64
CA HIS A 97 11.23 -7.42 2.69
C HIS A 97 11.36 -8.06 1.31
N ASN A 98 12.48 -7.81 0.64
CA ASN A 98 12.71 -8.27 -0.74
C ASN A 98 12.68 -9.79 -0.90
N SER A 99 13.23 -10.54 0.08
CA SER A 99 13.29 -12.01 0.04
C SER A 99 11.91 -12.65 0.11
N GLN A 100 11.02 -12.08 0.89
CA GLN A 100 9.67 -12.58 1.12
C GLN A 100 8.63 -11.96 0.19
N LYS A 101 8.99 -10.85 -0.48
CA LYS A 101 8.06 -10.03 -1.27
C LYS A 101 6.87 -9.53 -0.45
N GLU A 102 7.16 -9.08 0.76
CA GLU A 102 6.18 -8.60 1.73
C GLU A 102 6.51 -7.19 2.20
N LEU A 103 5.46 -6.40 2.44
CA LEU A 103 5.52 -5.14 3.16
C LEU A 103 4.92 -5.36 4.55
N LEU A 104 5.68 -5.05 5.58
CA LEU A 104 5.25 -5.15 6.96
C LEU A 104 5.03 -3.76 7.53
N ALA A 105 3.88 -3.54 8.17
CA ALA A 105 3.61 -2.38 9.00
C ALA A 105 3.61 -2.83 10.47
N THR A 106 4.73 -2.62 11.15
CA THR A 106 4.93 -3.02 12.54
C THR A 106 4.71 -1.80 13.45
N PRO A 107 3.92 -1.91 14.52
CA PRO A 107 3.76 -0.80 15.46
C PRO A 107 5.12 -0.44 16.07
N SER A 108 5.44 0.85 16.14
CA SER A 108 6.69 1.34 16.74
C SER A 108 6.69 1.21 18.26
N THR A 109 5.48 1.17 18.84
CA THR A 109 5.24 0.95 20.27
C THR A 109 4.12 -0.07 20.44
N GLY A 110 4.17 -0.88 21.48
CA GLY A 110 3.15 -1.89 21.79
C GLY A 110 3.54 -3.31 21.37
N ASN A 111 2.54 -4.11 20.99
CA ASN A 111 2.75 -5.53 20.74
C ASN A 111 3.15 -5.77 19.25
N PRO A 112 4.29 -6.42 18.96
CA PRO A 112 4.67 -6.82 17.61
C PRO A 112 3.65 -7.73 16.90
N ALA A 113 2.78 -8.42 17.66
CA ALA A 113 1.69 -9.22 17.10
C ALA A 113 0.62 -8.37 16.38
N ASP A 114 0.64 -7.05 16.56
CA ASP A 114 -0.22 -6.09 15.84
C ASP A 114 0.33 -5.71 14.46
N THR A 115 1.34 -6.42 13.97
CA THR A 115 1.92 -6.19 12.64
C THR A 115 0.90 -6.51 11.55
N VAL A 116 0.64 -5.53 10.68
CA VAL A 116 -0.09 -5.73 9.43
C VAL A 116 0.90 -6.23 8.38
N ARG A 117 0.53 -7.29 7.67
CA ARG A 117 1.35 -7.89 6.62
C ARG A 117 0.64 -7.74 5.27
N PHE A 118 1.37 -7.31 4.26
CA PHE A 118 0.89 -7.23 2.89
C PHE A 118 1.81 -8.03 1.98
N THR A 119 1.25 -9.04 1.29
CA THR A 119 1.94 -9.80 0.24
C THR A 119 1.62 -9.20 -1.12
N VAL A 120 2.65 -8.91 -1.91
CA VAL A 120 2.44 -8.31 -3.24
C VAL A 120 1.93 -9.34 -4.24
N HIS A 121 1.18 -8.86 -5.23
CA HIS A 121 0.77 -9.66 -6.39
C HIS A 121 2.00 -10.27 -7.09
N ARG A 122 1.93 -11.56 -7.43
CA ARG A 122 2.99 -12.29 -8.12
C ARG A 122 2.46 -12.86 -9.44
N PRO A 123 2.80 -12.24 -10.58
CA PRO A 123 2.50 -12.84 -11.87
C PRO A 123 3.34 -14.11 -12.04
N ARG A 124 2.72 -15.20 -12.46
CA ARG A 124 3.37 -16.48 -12.76
C ARG A 124 3.18 -16.81 -14.26
N LEU A 125 4.28 -17.18 -14.93
CA LEU A 125 4.24 -17.46 -16.38
C LEU A 125 3.48 -18.74 -16.76
N LEU A 126 3.36 -19.71 -15.85
CA LEU A 126 2.77 -21.03 -16.13
C LEU A 126 1.73 -21.49 -15.10
N HIS A 127 1.38 -20.65 -14.15
CA HIS A 127 0.41 -20.92 -13.08
C HIS A 127 -0.51 -19.72 -12.89
N GLU A 128 -1.60 -19.91 -12.17
CA GLU A 128 -2.46 -18.80 -11.75
C GLU A 128 -1.65 -17.75 -10.97
N ASN A 129 -1.93 -16.49 -11.24
CA ASN A 129 -1.30 -15.38 -10.53
C ASN A 129 -1.66 -15.43 -9.05
N GLU A 130 -0.68 -15.23 -8.18
CA GLU A 130 -0.96 -15.06 -6.75
C GLU A 130 -1.50 -13.65 -6.51
N PRO A 131 -2.74 -13.51 -6.02
CA PRO A 131 -3.30 -12.19 -5.72
C PRO A 131 -2.53 -11.54 -4.56
N ALA A 132 -2.58 -10.22 -4.50
CA ALA A 132 -2.11 -9.51 -3.31
C ALA A 132 -3.06 -9.79 -2.13
N VAL A 133 -2.51 -9.90 -0.93
CA VAL A 133 -3.30 -10.14 0.30
C VAL A 133 -2.78 -9.23 1.40
N ILE A 134 -3.70 -8.59 2.12
CA ILE A 134 -3.38 -7.86 3.34
C ILE A 134 -3.94 -8.63 4.55
N TYR A 135 -3.16 -8.72 5.61
CA TYR A 135 -3.51 -9.43 6.84
C TYR A 135 -3.58 -8.42 7.98
N PHE A 136 -4.78 -8.16 8.47
CA PHE A 136 -4.98 -7.34 9.68
C PHE A 136 -5.00 -8.21 10.93
N PRO A 137 -4.34 -7.82 12.01
CA PRO A 137 -4.46 -8.49 13.30
C PRO A 137 -5.87 -8.33 13.85
N PRO A 138 -6.44 -9.35 14.53
CA PRO A 138 -7.85 -9.37 14.95
C PRO A 138 -8.16 -8.29 16.01
N GLN A 139 -7.17 -7.87 16.77
CA GLN A 139 -7.30 -6.82 17.78
C GLN A 139 -7.33 -5.41 17.20
N MET A 140 -6.98 -5.23 15.93
CA MET A 140 -7.09 -3.96 15.23
C MET A 140 -8.54 -3.74 14.80
N GLN A 141 -9.33 -3.12 15.67
CA GLN A 141 -10.76 -2.89 15.42
C GLN A 141 -11.07 -1.44 15.00
N ASP A 142 -10.16 -0.52 15.22
CA ASP A 142 -10.31 0.87 14.77
C ASP A 142 -10.26 0.94 13.24
N GLU A 143 -11.40 1.29 12.66
CA GLU A 143 -11.58 1.36 11.21
C GLU A 143 -10.75 2.51 10.60
N SER A 144 -10.56 3.61 11.31
CA SER A 144 -9.70 4.71 10.84
C SER A 144 -8.23 4.29 10.79
N GLU A 145 -7.77 3.51 11.76
CA GLU A 145 -6.42 2.96 11.77
C GLU A 145 -6.22 1.93 10.64
N ARG A 146 -7.20 1.04 10.42
CA ARG A 146 -7.18 0.09 9.29
C ARG A 146 -7.15 0.82 7.95
N MET A 147 -8.01 1.82 7.77
CA MET A 147 -8.07 2.65 6.58
C MET A 147 -6.73 3.34 6.32
N PHE A 148 -6.16 3.96 7.35
CA PHE A 148 -4.86 4.60 7.27
C PHE A 148 -3.75 3.63 6.83
N LEU A 149 -3.66 2.47 7.48
CA LEU A 149 -2.62 1.47 7.16
C LEU A 149 -2.81 0.90 5.74
N LEU A 150 -4.05 0.65 5.32
CA LEU A 150 -4.34 0.25 3.95
C LEU A 150 -3.83 1.30 2.97
N MET A 151 -4.15 2.58 3.16
CA MET A 151 -3.71 3.68 2.30
C MET A 151 -2.18 3.85 2.30
N ALA A 152 -1.53 3.76 3.45
CA ALA A 152 -0.07 3.85 3.58
C ALA A 152 0.64 2.69 2.87
N ILE A 153 0.10 1.48 2.95
CA ILE A 153 0.58 0.28 2.24
C ILE A 153 0.40 0.44 0.73
N LEU A 154 -0.79 0.82 0.27
CA LEU A 154 -1.07 1.07 -1.15
C LEU A 154 -0.13 2.11 -1.74
N GLN A 155 0.07 3.23 -1.04
CA GLN A 155 0.97 4.31 -1.45
C GLN A 155 2.42 3.82 -1.51
N THR A 156 2.89 3.13 -0.48
CA THR A 156 4.28 2.66 -0.38
C THR A 156 4.60 1.63 -1.47
N ASP A 157 3.72 0.64 -1.67
CA ASP A 157 3.92 -0.38 -2.70
C ASP A 157 3.83 0.19 -4.11
N THR A 158 2.91 1.11 -4.36
CA THR A 158 2.77 1.79 -5.66
C THR A 158 4.04 2.57 -6.02
N ILE A 159 4.58 3.37 -5.11
CA ILE A 159 5.83 4.10 -5.35
C ILE A 159 7.00 3.13 -5.56
N ARG A 160 7.06 2.04 -4.81
CA ARG A 160 8.07 1.00 -5.00
C ARG A 160 8.00 0.41 -6.41
N GLN A 161 6.81 0.07 -6.89
CA GLN A 161 6.60 -0.48 -8.23
C GLN A 161 7.00 0.52 -9.33
N ASP A 162 6.63 1.79 -9.20
CA ASP A 162 6.99 2.85 -10.14
C ASP A 162 8.51 3.02 -10.24
N ASN A 163 9.21 2.96 -9.10
CA ASN A 163 10.68 3.06 -9.07
C ASN A 163 11.35 1.86 -9.76
N VAL A 164 10.85 0.64 -9.56
CA VAL A 164 11.36 -0.55 -10.26
C VAL A 164 11.13 -0.46 -11.77
N GLY A 165 9.93 -0.05 -12.18
CA GLY A 165 9.58 0.11 -13.60
C GLY A 165 10.43 1.17 -14.31
N SER A 166 10.81 2.25 -13.65
CA SER A 166 11.67 3.32 -14.20
C SER A 166 13.09 2.84 -14.48
N VAL A 167 13.67 2.01 -13.61
CA VAL A 167 15.02 1.45 -13.78
C VAL A 167 15.10 0.54 -15.02
N PHE A 168 14.07 -0.24 -15.30
CA PHE A 168 14.03 -1.08 -16.49
C PHE A 168 13.90 -0.28 -17.79
N ARG A 169 13.16 0.82 -17.79
CA ARG A 169 13.01 1.69 -18.97
C ARG A 169 14.33 2.40 -19.34
N VAL A 170 15.10 2.85 -18.37
CA VAL A 170 16.40 3.49 -18.63
C VAL A 170 17.42 2.50 -19.19
N ARG A 171 17.45 1.25 -18.71
CA ARG A 171 18.36 0.21 -19.22
C ARG A 171 17.99 -0.25 -20.65
N GLY A 172 16.72 -0.32 -20.99
CA GLY A 172 16.27 -0.66 -22.34
C GLY A 172 16.62 0.39 -23.39
N ALA A 173 16.61 1.68 -23.04
CA ALA A 173 17.00 2.78 -23.93
C ALA A 173 18.52 2.80 -24.22
N ALA A 174 19.34 2.40 -23.25
CA ALA A 174 20.81 2.38 -23.42
C ALA A 174 21.31 1.25 -24.35
N LEU A 175 20.55 0.17 -24.53
CA LEU A 175 20.92 -0.94 -25.42
C LEU A 175 20.64 -0.67 -26.89
N ASN A 176 19.76 0.29 -27.22
CA ASN A 176 19.44 0.63 -28.60
C ASN A 176 20.36 1.71 -29.22
N CYS A 177 21.29 2.30 -28.48
CA CYS A 177 22.22 3.30 -29.00
C CYS A 177 23.57 2.73 -29.50
N CYS A 178 23.80 1.42 -29.42
CA CYS A 178 25.06 0.80 -29.83
C CYS A 178 24.98 -0.06 -31.09
N VAL A 179 23.95 0.07 -31.90
CA VAL A 179 23.83 -0.59 -33.22
C VAL A 179 23.57 0.49 -34.26
N GLY A 180 24.65 1.06 -34.74
CA GLY A 180 24.69 2.05 -35.82
C GLY A 180 26.10 2.13 -36.35
#